data_954ce5b5442a21680530a1d39de492c9
#
_entry.id   954ce5b5442a21680530a1d39de492c9
#
_cell.length_a   1.000
_cell.length_b   1.000
_cell.length_c   1.000
_cell.angle_alpha   90.00
_cell.angle_beta   90.00
_cell.angle_gamma   90.00
#
_symmetry.space_group_name_H-M   'P 1'
#
loop_
_entity.id
_entity.type
_entity.pdbx_description
1 polymer ?
#
loop_
_entity_poly.entity_id
_entity_poly.type
_entity_poly.pdbx_seq_one_letter_code
_entity_poly.pdbx_strand_id
1 'polypeptide(L)'
;MVLSVRDNPQSKDIDISLYDLGLTDEQLAWLAGYVNNIVKPKWEYGLTEKSGMRDPFRAILAKPLLPKYFPGYDIYMHLDADAWVQDWSAVETYLKSAENGAALAITPEIHRAYTNNYTSSNEFHDFVVELYGGTWGQEYVKKYSYYPILNAGVLAMPKESPIWGMWAENIRVSLAKSHHHCIEQAALNLAVFEHPDLFHFAQPDKKNIQFLPATCNWLCHQSLPLFDKATKRFVEPFQPHQPLGVIHRSSDDFKDKKEAPIYTTDGDSVVCNLKYKEGVYDTTVKSAEPEKLSDWQGRGGKKY
;
A
#
# COMPACT_ATOMS: atom_id res chain seq x y z
N MET A 1 5.44 -6.23 -9.31
CA MET A 1 4.52 -5.10 -9.59
C MET A 1 4.41 -4.85 -11.09
N VAL A 2 5.40 -4.30 -11.81
CA VAL A 2 5.29 -3.86 -13.22
C VAL A 2 4.69 -4.92 -14.15
N LEU A 3 5.18 -6.15 -14.12
CA LEU A 3 4.63 -7.25 -14.95
C LEU A 3 3.15 -7.50 -14.67
N SER A 4 2.71 -7.43 -13.40
CA SER A 4 1.30 -7.66 -13.08
C SER A 4 0.37 -6.60 -13.66
N VAL A 5 0.88 -5.40 -13.88
CA VAL A 5 0.15 -4.35 -14.60
C VAL A 5 0.18 -4.62 -16.11
N ARG A 6 1.37 -4.85 -16.69
CA ARG A 6 1.55 -5.01 -18.15
C ARG A 6 0.91 -6.27 -18.74
N ASP A 7 0.77 -7.34 -17.95
CA ASP A 7 0.08 -8.55 -18.38
C ASP A 7 -1.44 -8.37 -18.54
N ASN A 8 -1.98 -7.26 -18.03
CA ASN A 8 -3.37 -6.90 -18.28
C ASN A 8 -3.46 -6.08 -19.59
N PRO A 9 -4.23 -6.55 -20.61
CA PRO A 9 -4.36 -5.86 -21.90
C PRO A 9 -4.87 -4.41 -21.77
N GLN A 10 -5.64 -4.12 -20.73
CA GLN A 10 -6.18 -2.78 -20.43
C GLN A 10 -5.08 -1.77 -20.06
N SER A 11 -3.88 -2.24 -19.70
CA SER A 11 -2.76 -1.38 -19.34
C SER A 11 -2.03 -0.75 -20.53
N LYS A 12 -2.38 -1.12 -21.78
CA LYS A 12 -1.65 -0.71 -22.99
C LYS A 12 -1.56 0.82 -23.16
N ASP A 13 -2.62 1.52 -22.76
CA ASP A 13 -2.73 2.98 -22.87
C ASP A 13 -2.42 3.71 -21.54
N ILE A 14 -1.85 2.99 -20.56
CA ILE A 14 -1.44 3.55 -19.28
C ILE A 14 0.08 3.63 -19.21
N ASP A 15 0.60 4.81 -18.93
CA ASP A 15 2.00 5.00 -18.67
C ASP A 15 2.39 4.52 -17.29
N ILE A 16 3.47 3.72 -17.22
CA ILE A 16 4.09 3.33 -15.96
C ILE A 16 5.34 4.16 -15.74
N SER A 17 5.40 4.82 -14.60
CA SER A 17 6.54 5.62 -14.17
C SER A 17 7.14 5.04 -12.88
N LEU A 18 8.46 5.01 -12.78
CA LEU A 18 9.17 4.45 -11.63
C LEU A 18 10.13 5.46 -11.01
N TYR A 19 10.25 5.38 -9.68
CA TYR A 19 11.37 5.96 -8.96
C TYR A 19 12.54 4.97 -8.91
N ASP A 20 13.69 5.39 -9.43
CA ASP A 20 14.95 4.67 -9.29
C ASP A 20 15.59 4.98 -7.93
N LEU A 21 15.68 3.97 -7.07
CA LEU A 21 16.26 4.04 -5.74
C LEU A 21 17.56 3.24 -5.63
N GLY A 22 18.22 3.00 -6.74
CA GLY A 22 19.46 2.22 -6.81
C GLY A 22 19.31 0.93 -7.63
N LEU A 23 18.57 1.01 -8.72
CA LEU A 23 18.47 -0.08 -9.69
C LEU A 23 19.84 -0.29 -10.35
N THR A 24 20.18 -1.56 -10.63
CA THR A 24 21.36 -1.90 -11.43
C THR A 24 21.11 -1.60 -12.91
N ASP A 25 22.19 -1.47 -13.70
CA ASP A 25 22.07 -1.24 -15.14
C ASP A 25 21.28 -2.36 -15.85
N GLU A 26 21.41 -3.62 -15.39
CA GLU A 26 20.63 -4.75 -15.90
C GLU A 26 19.14 -4.59 -15.59
N GLN A 27 18.81 -4.15 -14.37
CA GLN A 27 17.41 -3.89 -13.99
C GLN A 27 16.83 -2.73 -14.77
N LEU A 28 17.59 -1.67 -14.97
CA LEU A 28 17.19 -0.51 -15.79
C LEU A 28 16.94 -0.93 -17.25
N ALA A 29 17.86 -1.70 -17.85
CA ALA A 29 17.73 -2.20 -19.20
C ALA A 29 16.48 -3.11 -19.37
N TRP A 30 16.24 -3.97 -18.39
CA TRP A 30 15.06 -4.84 -18.38
C TRP A 30 13.76 -4.02 -18.24
N LEU A 31 13.72 -3.08 -17.31
CA LEU A 31 12.54 -2.24 -17.05
C LEU A 31 12.19 -1.32 -18.24
N ALA A 32 13.18 -0.87 -19.01
CA ALA A 32 12.97 -0.02 -20.18
C ALA A 32 11.99 -0.62 -21.23
N GLY A 33 11.81 -1.95 -21.23
CA GLY A 33 10.81 -2.63 -22.06
C GLY A 33 9.36 -2.57 -21.53
N TYR A 34 9.17 -2.12 -20.29
CA TYR A 34 7.88 -2.20 -19.62
C TYR A 34 7.36 -0.87 -19.06
N VAL A 35 8.23 0.12 -18.88
CA VAL A 35 7.88 1.39 -18.25
C VAL A 35 8.17 2.55 -19.18
N ASN A 36 7.44 3.65 -19.01
CA ASN A 36 7.55 4.84 -19.86
C ASN A 36 8.57 5.84 -19.30
N ASN A 37 8.66 5.93 -17.97
CA ASN A 37 9.55 6.88 -17.31
C ASN A 37 10.26 6.24 -16.12
N ILE A 38 11.55 6.54 -15.98
CA ILE A 38 12.34 6.18 -14.78
C ILE A 38 13.02 7.46 -14.31
N VAL A 39 12.79 7.85 -13.06
CA VAL A 39 13.36 9.06 -12.47
C VAL A 39 13.99 8.74 -11.12
N LYS A 40 15.23 9.18 -10.91
CA LYS A 40 15.85 9.14 -9.59
C LYS A 40 15.37 10.34 -8.77
N PRO A 41 14.56 10.13 -7.71
CA PRO A 41 14.06 11.24 -6.91
C PRO A 41 15.23 11.90 -6.15
N LYS A 42 15.14 13.21 -5.96
CA LYS A 42 16.08 13.95 -5.13
C LYS A 42 15.75 13.75 -3.64
N TRP A 43 16.68 14.11 -2.79
CA TRP A 43 16.36 14.36 -1.40
C TRP A 43 15.53 15.65 -1.31
N GLU A 44 14.30 15.53 -0.85
CA GLU A 44 13.35 16.65 -0.77
C GLU A 44 13.33 17.23 0.66
N TYR A 45 12.62 18.31 0.86
CA TYR A 45 12.36 18.95 2.15
C TYR A 45 13.64 19.38 2.91
N GLY A 46 14.70 19.74 2.19
CA GLY A 46 15.97 20.16 2.80
C GLY A 46 16.88 19.02 3.25
N LEU A 47 16.46 17.78 3.09
CA LEU A 47 17.33 16.64 3.33
C LEU A 47 18.39 16.51 2.22
N THR A 48 19.50 15.89 2.56
CA THR A 48 20.63 15.63 1.66
C THR A 48 21.18 14.23 1.89
N GLU A 49 22.08 13.77 1.06
CA GLU A 49 22.80 12.50 1.24
C GLU A 49 23.53 12.42 2.61
N LYS A 50 23.90 13.59 3.18
CA LYS A 50 24.53 13.66 4.49
C LYS A 50 23.56 13.52 5.66
N SER A 51 22.26 13.46 5.39
CA SER A 51 21.22 13.30 6.43
C SER A 51 21.19 11.89 7.05
N GLY A 52 21.99 10.95 6.53
CA GLY A 52 22.12 9.59 7.09
C GLY A 52 20.93 8.67 6.83
N MET A 53 19.97 9.11 6.01
CA MET A 53 18.80 8.34 5.65
C MET A 53 19.14 7.32 4.55
N ARG A 54 18.48 6.16 4.58
CA ARG A 54 18.63 5.15 3.52
C ARG A 54 17.91 5.60 2.25
N ASP A 55 18.44 5.21 1.09
CA ASP A 55 17.88 5.57 -0.23
C ASP A 55 16.37 5.30 -0.40
N PRO A 56 15.79 4.19 0.10
CA PRO A 56 14.35 3.96 0.01
C PRO A 56 13.50 5.08 0.63
N PHE A 57 14.04 5.83 1.57
CA PHE A 57 13.33 6.96 2.20
C PHE A 57 13.04 8.08 1.20
N ARG A 58 13.83 8.22 0.13
CA ARG A 58 13.55 9.17 -0.96
C ARG A 58 12.19 8.91 -1.62
N ALA A 59 11.82 7.63 -1.84
CA ALA A 59 10.53 7.30 -2.43
C ALA A 59 9.37 7.73 -1.53
N ILE A 60 9.51 7.48 -0.22
CA ILE A 60 8.55 7.91 0.80
C ILE A 60 8.31 9.42 0.69
N LEU A 61 9.40 10.20 0.62
CA LEU A 61 9.33 11.65 0.51
C LEU A 61 8.81 12.14 -0.85
N ALA A 62 9.03 11.38 -1.90
CA ALA A 62 8.65 11.75 -3.26
C ALA A 62 7.20 11.38 -3.62
N LYS A 63 6.52 10.52 -2.85
CA LYS A 63 5.12 10.12 -3.13
C LYS A 63 4.19 11.33 -3.34
N PRO A 64 4.13 12.34 -2.47
CA PRO A 64 3.25 13.49 -2.68
C PRO A 64 3.69 14.41 -3.83
N LEU A 65 4.84 14.16 -4.43
CA LEU A 65 5.42 14.96 -5.53
C LEU A 65 5.31 14.26 -6.90
N LEU A 66 4.46 13.22 -7.02
CA LEU A 66 4.24 12.53 -8.30
C LEU A 66 3.97 13.49 -9.46
N PRO A 67 3.07 14.50 -9.34
CA PRO A 67 2.84 15.45 -10.44
C PRO A 67 4.05 16.31 -10.79
N LYS A 68 4.98 16.54 -9.86
CA LYS A 68 6.23 17.27 -10.09
C LYS A 68 7.26 16.42 -10.84
N TYR A 69 7.39 15.14 -10.45
CA TYR A 69 8.37 14.23 -11.03
C TYR A 69 7.95 13.65 -12.38
N PHE A 70 6.66 13.47 -12.57
CA PHE A 70 6.06 12.87 -13.76
C PHE A 70 4.95 13.80 -14.29
N PRO A 71 5.30 14.99 -14.84
CA PRO A 71 4.30 15.93 -15.32
C PRO A 71 3.58 15.43 -16.58
N GLY A 72 2.38 15.96 -16.82
CA GLY A 72 1.66 15.74 -18.09
C GLY A 72 0.47 14.81 -18.00
N TYR A 73 0.17 14.26 -16.83
CA TYR A 73 -0.98 13.39 -16.63
C TYR A 73 -2.09 14.11 -15.86
N ASP A 74 -3.33 13.74 -16.14
CA ASP A 74 -4.50 14.27 -15.43
C ASP A 74 -4.80 13.50 -14.14
N ILE A 75 -4.42 12.21 -14.10
CA ILE A 75 -4.61 11.32 -12.94
C ILE A 75 -3.32 10.58 -12.67
N TYR A 76 -3.00 10.43 -11.40
CA TYR A 76 -1.88 9.66 -10.89
C TYR A 76 -2.40 8.54 -9.99
N MET A 77 -2.00 7.32 -10.30
CA MET A 77 -2.19 6.17 -9.42
C MET A 77 -0.83 5.72 -8.89
N HIS A 78 -0.69 5.65 -7.58
CA HIS A 78 0.47 5.07 -6.93
C HIS A 78 0.21 3.60 -6.58
N LEU A 79 1.24 2.79 -6.75
CA LEU A 79 1.26 1.38 -6.36
C LEU A 79 2.64 1.06 -5.79
N ASP A 80 2.73 0.66 -4.52
CA ASP A 80 3.99 0.27 -3.89
C ASP A 80 4.63 -0.93 -4.61
N ALA A 81 5.95 -0.98 -4.63
CA ALA A 81 6.70 -1.98 -5.38
C ALA A 81 6.50 -3.43 -4.86
N ASP A 82 6.08 -3.58 -3.62
CA ASP A 82 5.73 -4.86 -2.97
C ASP A 82 4.25 -5.24 -3.11
N ALA A 83 3.47 -4.45 -3.88
CA ALA A 83 2.12 -4.77 -4.28
C ALA A 83 2.06 -5.24 -5.74
N TRP A 84 1.04 -6.03 -6.10
CA TRP A 84 0.81 -6.44 -7.48
C TRP A 84 -0.69 -6.62 -7.78
N VAL A 85 -1.05 -6.40 -9.04
CA VAL A 85 -2.44 -6.44 -9.52
C VAL A 85 -2.80 -7.87 -9.90
N GLN A 86 -3.80 -8.44 -9.21
CA GLN A 86 -4.40 -9.72 -9.58
C GLN A 86 -5.65 -9.54 -10.45
N ASP A 87 -6.44 -8.51 -10.16
CA ASP A 87 -7.65 -8.20 -10.91
C ASP A 87 -7.67 -6.73 -11.33
N TRP A 88 -7.80 -6.51 -12.62
CA TRP A 88 -7.77 -5.17 -13.20
C TRP A 88 -8.91 -4.27 -12.72
N SER A 89 -10.03 -4.85 -12.31
CA SER A 89 -11.18 -4.11 -11.78
C SER A 89 -10.81 -3.21 -10.59
N ALA A 90 -9.81 -3.59 -9.79
CA ALA A 90 -9.30 -2.73 -8.73
C ALA A 90 -8.64 -1.47 -9.30
N VAL A 91 -7.77 -1.60 -10.30
CA VAL A 91 -7.14 -0.46 -10.98
C VAL A 91 -8.20 0.47 -11.57
N GLU A 92 -9.17 -0.10 -12.30
CA GLU A 92 -10.28 0.67 -12.84
C GLU A 92 -11.07 1.42 -11.76
N THR A 93 -11.28 0.78 -10.60
CA THR A 93 -12.02 1.41 -9.50
C THR A 93 -11.28 2.64 -8.96
N TYR A 94 -9.96 2.54 -8.79
CA TYR A 94 -9.13 3.70 -8.41
C TYR A 94 -9.20 4.81 -9.44
N LEU A 95 -8.97 4.49 -10.72
CA LEU A 95 -8.93 5.48 -11.80
C LEU A 95 -10.28 6.15 -12.00
N LYS A 96 -11.36 5.37 -12.09
CA LYS A 96 -12.74 5.90 -12.23
C LYS A 96 -13.16 6.76 -11.05
N SER A 97 -12.71 6.45 -9.83
CA SER A 97 -12.98 7.31 -8.68
C SER A 97 -12.36 8.69 -8.84
N ALA A 98 -11.10 8.76 -9.29
CA ALA A 98 -10.41 10.01 -9.54
C ALA A 98 -11.03 10.77 -10.75
N GLU A 99 -11.38 10.07 -11.84
CA GLU A 99 -12.08 10.62 -13.01
C GLU A 99 -13.43 11.24 -12.64
N ASN A 100 -14.15 10.60 -11.72
CA ASN A 100 -15.44 11.07 -11.23
C ASN A 100 -15.34 12.19 -10.16
N GLY A 101 -14.15 12.76 -9.99
CA GLY A 101 -13.93 13.94 -9.17
C GLY A 101 -13.56 13.67 -7.71
N ALA A 102 -13.24 12.43 -7.33
CA ALA A 102 -12.68 12.18 -6.02
C ALA A 102 -11.32 12.89 -5.89
N ALA A 103 -11.13 13.64 -4.81
CA ALA A 103 -9.84 14.24 -4.50
C ALA A 103 -8.78 13.19 -4.16
N LEU A 104 -9.22 12.05 -3.64
CA LEU A 104 -8.42 10.88 -3.30
C LEU A 104 -9.29 9.63 -3.36
N ALA A 105 -8.84 8.62 -4.07
CA ALA A 105 -9.31 7.24 -3.94
C ALA A 105 -8.28 6.44 -3.15
N ILE A 106 -8.69 5.79 -2.07
CA ILE A 106 -7.79 5.12 -1.13
C ILE A 106 -8.49 4.00 -0.39
N THR A 107 -7.73 3.00 0.04
CA THR A 107 -8.25 1.90 0.86
C THR A 107 -7.90 2.14 2.33
N PRO A 108 -8.89 2.26 3.23
CA PRO A 108 -8.64 2.24 4.66
C PRO A 108 -8.25 0.83 5.12
N GLU A 109 -7.41 0.74 6.15
CA GLU A 109 -6.98 -0.53 6.75
C GLU A 109 -8.09 -1.13 7.63
N ILE A 110 -9.25 -1.35 7.02
CA ILE A 110 -10.43 -1.92 7.69
C ILE A 110 -10.96 -3.11 6.88
N HIS A 111 -10.96 -4.27 7.50
CA HIS A 111 -11.63 -5.45 6.97
C HIS A 111 -11.93 -6.42 8.11
N ARG A 112 -13.03 -7.19 7.99
CA ARG A 112 -13.41 -8.21 8.98
C ARG A 112 -12.36 -9.32 9.19
N ALA A 113 -11.44 -9.50 8.25
CA ALA A 113 -10.33 -10.46 8.36
C ALA A 113 -9.07 -9.85 8.98
N TYR A 114 -8.99 -8.54 9.15
CA TYR A 114 -7.79 -7.89 9.64
C TYR A 114 -7.68 -8.07 11.16
N THR A 115 -6.71 -8.86 11.57
CA THR A 115 -6.55 -9.29 12.96
C THR A 115 -6.22 -8.15 13.91
N ASN A 116 -5.50 -7.13 13.45
CA ASN A 116 -5.16 -5.97 14.27
C ASN A 116 -6.39 -5.20 14.78
N ASN A 117 -7.55 -5.37 14.13
CA ASN A 117 -8.81 -4.76 14.57
C ASN A 117 -9.51 -5.54 15.69
N TYR A 118 -9.10 -6.80 15.96
CA TYR A 118 -9.80 -7.71 16.87
C TYR A 118 -8.91 -8.29 17.97
N THR A 119 -7.60 -8.19 17.83
CA THR A 119 -6.67 -8.70 18.83
C THR A 119 -6.60 -7.75 20.02
N SER A 120 -6.57 -8.31 21.22
CA SER A 120 -6.37 -7.56 22.46
C SER A 120 -4.95 -7.00 22.61
N SER A 121 -4.07 -7.20 21.64
CA SER A 121 -2.76 -6.59 21.68
C SER A 121 -2.92 -5.10 21.37
N ASN A 122 -2.53 -4.25 22.29
CA ASN A 122 -2.47 -2.80 22.07
C ASN A 122 -1.32 -2.40 21.13
N GLU A 123 -0.55 -3.35 20.62
CA GLU A 123 0.68 -3.08 19.85
C GLU A 123 0.44 -2.17 18.65
N PHE A 124 -0.65 -2.39 17.92
CA PHE A 124 -0.98 -1.54 16.78
C PHE A 124 -1.44 -0.15 17.23
N HIS A 125 -2.26 -0.08 18.27
CA HIS A 125 -2.67 1.19 18.85
C HIS A 125 -1.46 1.95 19.42
N ASP A 126 -0.59 1.26 20.14
CA ASP A 126 0.63 1.82 20.72
C ASP A 126 1.56 2.36 19.62
N PHE A 127 1.68 1.62 18.50
CA PHE A 127 2.41 2.10 17.31
C PHE A 127 1.82 3.41 16.76
N VAL A 128 0.50 3.50 16.61
CA VAL A 128 -0.19 4.71 16.12
C VAL A 128 -0.02 5.87 17.11
N VAL A 129 -0.12 5.58 18.41
CA VAL A 129 0.11 6.56 19.49
C VAL A 129 1.55 7.08 19.45
N GLU A 130 2.53 6.21 19.30
CA GLU A 130 3.94 6.59 19.17
C GLU A 130 4.17 7.43 17.92
N LEU A 131 3.64 7.01 16.78
CA LEU A 131 3.79 7.72 15.51
C LEU A 131 3.23 9.14 15.57
N TYR A 132 1.98 9.30 16.00
CA TYR A 132 1.38 10.63 16.13
C TYR A 132 2.01 11.44 17.26
N GLY A 133 2.21 10.83 18.45
CA GLY A 133 2.75 11.50 19.63
C GLY A 133 4.18 11.96 19.45
N GLY A 134 5.02 11.14 18.85
CA GLY A 134 6.42 11.45 18.57
C GLY A 134 6.62 12.49 17.46
N THR A 135 5.66 12.61 16.56
CA THR A 135 5.77 13.47 15.38
C THR A 135 4.98 14.78 15.55
N TRP A 136 3.71 14.72 15.93
CA TRP A 136 2.82 15.89 16.01
C TRP A 136 2.41 16.26 17.45
N GLY A 137 2.54 15.34 18.40
CA GLY A 137 2.26 15.57 19.82
C GLY A 137 0.96 14.92 20.31
N GLN A 138 0.76 14.96 21.63
CA GLN A 138 -0.33 14.24 22.31
C GLN A 138 -1.74 14.69 21.91
N GLU A 139 -1.92 15.93 21.44
CA GLU A 139 -3.23 16.39 20.95
C GLU A 139 -3.65 15.65 19.67
N TYR A 140 -2.69 15.32 18.81
CA TYR A 140 -2.95 14.50 17.62
C TYR A 140 -3.27 13.04 17.98
N VAL A 141 -2.60 12.49 18.99
CA VAL A 141 -2.94 11.17 19.53
C VAL A 141 -4.40 11.14 19.98
N LYS A 142 -4.81 12.06 20.84
CA LYS A 142 -6.20 12.14 21.34
C LYS A 142 -7.22 12.25 20.23
N LYS A 143 -6.88 12.95 19.15
CA LYS A 143 -7.82 13.26 18.07
C LYS A 143 -7.89 12.17 16.99
N TYR A 144 -6.77 11.53 16.66
CA TYR A 144 -6.67 10.71 15.46
C TYR A 144 -6.27 9.24 15.70
N SER A 145 -5.84 8.84 16.91
CA SER A 145 -5.36 7.47 17.14
C SER A 145 -6.44 6.38 16.95
N TYR A 146 -7.70 6.76 16.99
CA TYR A 146 -8.83 5.84 16.74
C TYR A 146 -9.43 5.97 15.34
N TYR A 147 -8.86 6.83 14.50
CA TYR A 147 -9.29 6.90 13.10
C TYR A 147 -8.70 5.73 12.31
N PRO A 148 -9.42 5.23 11.31
CA PRO A 148 -8.86 4.19 10.45
C PRO A 148 -7.64 4.73 9.72
N ILE A 149 -6.58 3.93 9.65
CA ILE A 149 -5.43 4.27 8.83
C ILE A 149 -5.83 4.17 7.36
N LEU A 150 -5.54 5.21 6.60
CA LEU A 150 -5.61 5.22 5.14
C LEU A 150 -4.27 4.73 4.61
N ASN A 151 -4.27 3.62 3.89
CA ASN A 151 -3.02 3.00 3.43
C ASN A 151 -2.44 3.73 2.21
N ALA A 152 -1.26 4.30 2.36
CA ALA A 152 -0.58 5.07 1.33
C ALA A 152 0.11 4.22 0.24
N GLY A 153 0.00 2.89 0.30
CA GLY A 153 0.65 1.99 -0.66
C GLY A 153 -0.09 1.84 -1.99
N VAL A 154 -1.40 2.08 -2.00
CA VAL A 154 -2.20 2.15 -3.23
C VAL A 154 -3.21 3.29 -3.13
N LEU A 155 -3.14 4.23 -4.05
CA LEU A 155 -4.04 5.39 -4.11
C LEU A 155 -4.13 5.96 -5.52
N ALA A 156 -5.19 6.71 -5.80
CA ALA A 156 -5.29 7.52 -7.02
C ALA A 156 -5.82 8.91 -6.72
N MET A 157 -5.26 9.91 -7.40
CA MET A 157 -5.65 11.32 -7.28
C MET A 157 -5.54 12.04 -8.62
N PRO A 158 -6.45 12.98 -8.91
CA PRO A 158 -6.25 13.91 -10.03
C PRO A 158 -5.08 14.86 -9.73
N LYS A 159 -4.48 15.42 -10.77
CA LYS A 159 -3.33 16.35 -10.65
C LYS A 159 -3.65 17.60 -9.83
N GLU A 160 -4.91 18.06 -9.89
CA GLU A 160 -5.39 19.24 -9.15
C GLU A 160 -5.83 18.92 -7.71
N SER A 161 -5.63 17.70 -7.23
CA SER A 161 -5.99 17.39 -5.86
C SER A 161 -5.22 18.27 -4.88
N PRO A 162 -5.90 18.97 -3.96
CA PRO A 162 -5.22 19.76 -2.93
C PRO A 162 -4.43 18.89 -1.95
N ILE A 163 -4.74 17.60 -1.91
CA ILE A 163 -4.07 16.64 -1.01
C ILE A 163 -2.59 16.53 -1.32
N TRP A 164 -2.16 16.67 -2.56
CA TRP A 164 -0.73 16.66 -2.90
C TRP A 164 0.07 17.69 -2.08
N GLY A 165 -0.42 18.94 -2.06
CA GLY A 165 0.24 20.03 -1.33
C GLY A 165 0.15 19.85 0.19
N MET A 166 -1.03 19.44 0.71
CA MET A 166 -1.23 19.22 2.14
C MET A 166 -0.36 18.06 2.64
N TRP A 167 -0.29 16.97 1.89
CA TRP A 167 0.55 15.82 2.20
C TRP A 167 2.03 16.18 2.24
N ALA A 168 2.51 16.89 1.20
CA ALA A 168 3.88 17.37 1.13
C ALA A 168 4.24 18.30 2.31
N GLU A 169 3.33 19.21 2.69
CA GLU A 169 3.54 20.13 3.80
C GLU A 169 3.58 19.39 5.14
N ASN A 170 2.67 18.43 5.35
CA ASN A 170 2.67 17.63 6.57
C ASN A 170 3.97 16.81 6.72
N ILE A 171 4.51 16.25 5.62
CA ILE A 171 5.83 15.60 5.62
C ILE A 171 6.91 16.63 6.01
N ARG A 172 6.92 17.79 5.38
CA ARG A 172 7.92 18.82 5.64
C ARG A 172 7.96 19.22 7.13
N VAL A 173 6.79 19.42 7.72
CA VAL A 173 6.67 19.78 9.15
C VAL A 173 7.11 18.65 10.06
N SER A 174 6.76 17.42 9.72
CA SER A 174 7.06 16.23 10.52
C SER A 174 8.54 15.87 10.53
N LEU A 175 9.25 16.06 9.42
CA LEU A 175 10.69 15.77 9.30
C LEU A 175 11.57 16.60 10.24
N ALA A 176 11.07 17.74 10.72
CA ALA A 176 11.76 18.50 11.76
C ALA A 176 11.78 17.81 13.12
N LYS A 177 10.94 16.80 13.34
CA LYS A 177 10.75 16.12 14.63
C LYS A 177 11.01 14.62 14.58
N SER A 178 10.72 13.97 13.46
CA SER A 178 10.78 12.52 13.33
C SER A 178 11.23 12.09 11.94
N HIS A 179 11.94 10.96 11.87
CA HIS A 179 12.29 10.29 10.62
C HIS A 179 11.70 8.87 10.57
N HIS A 180 10.51 8.70 11.16
CA HIS A 180 9.84 7.40 11.19
C HIS A 180 9.45 6.96 9.77
N HIS A 181 9.60 5.67 9.47
CA HIS A 181 9.34 5.12 8.12
C HIS A 181 7.88 5.21 7.65
N CYS A 182 6.92 5.35 8.58
CA CYS A 182 5.50 5.55 8.26
C CYS A 182 5.07 7.02 8.27
N ILE A 183 6.02 7.95 8.29
CA ILE A 183 5.73 9.39 8.41
C ILE A 183 4.87 9.88 7.23
N GLU A 184 5.10 9.36 6.04
CA GLU A 184 4.35 9.77 4.85
C GLU A 184 2.89 9.30 4.92
N GLN A 185 2.64 8.08 5.41
CA GLN A 185 1.28 7.56 5.58
C GLN A 185 0.51 8.37 6.62
N ALA A 186 1.13 8.65 7.78
CA ALA A 186 0.52 9.49 8.79
C ALA A 186 0.27 10.92 8.29
N ALA A 187 1.21 11.50 7.54
CA ALA A 187 1.06 12.82 6.93
C ALA A 187 -0.09 12.89 5.91
N LEU A 188 -0.29 11.80 5.12
CA LEU A 188 -1.45 11.68 4.22
C LEU A 188 -2.76 11.60 5.02
N ASN A 189 -2.79 10.79 6.08
CA ASN A 189 -3.97 10.65 6.93
C ASN A 189 -4.37 12.01 7.53
N LEU A 190 -3.40 12.79 8.02
CA LEU A 190 -3.67 14.13 8.53
C LEU A 190 -4.12 15.11 7.43
N ALA A 191 -3.55 15.01 6.22
CA ALA A 191 -4.01 15.83 5.08
C ALA A 191 -5.50 15.64 4.78
N VAL A 192 -6.06 14.47 5.11
CA VAL A 192 -7.49 14.17 4.96
C VAL A 192 -8.27 14.56 6.22
N PHE A 193 -7.83 14.13 7.39
CA PHE A 193 -8.62 14.22 8.62
C PHE A 193 -8.62 15.61 9.27
N GLU A 194 -7.60 16.43 9.01
CA GLU A 194 -7.56 17.80 9.53
C GLU A 194 -8.42 18.80 8.76
N HIS A 195 -8.92 18.40 7.59
CA HIS A 195 -9.65 19.28 6.68
C HIS A 195 -11.08 18.81 6.39
N PRO A 196 -11.94 18.58 7.42
CA PRO A 196 -13.30 18.11 7.23
C PRO A 196 -14.16 19.13 6.45
N ASP A 197 -13.73 20.41 6.41
CA ASP A 197 -14.40 21.44 5.64
C ASP A 197 -14.16 21.32 4.13
N LEU A 198 -13.06 20.71 3.73
CA LEU A 198 -12.69 20.50 2.33
C LEU A 198 -13.15 19.15 1.79
N PHE A 199 -13.22 18.15 2.67
CA PHE A 199 -13.50 16.78 2.29
C PHE A 199 -14.75 16.27 2.97
N HIS A 200 -15.63 15.64 2.21
CA HIS A 200 -16.81 15.01 2.75
C HIS A 200 -17.17 13.74 2.01
N PHE A 201 -17.72 12.78 2.74
CA PHE A 201 -18.11 11.48 2.17
C PHE A 201 -19.44 11.48 1.44
N ALA A 202 -20.23 12.56 1.51
CA ALA A 202 -21.59 12.59 0.96
C ALA A 202 -22.14 13.98 0.60
N GLN A 203 -21.37 15.06 0.57
CA GLN A 203 -21.87 16.41 0.22
C GLN A 203 -21.40 16.80 -1.19
N PRO A 204 -22.33 17.14 -2.10
CA PRO A 204 -22.01 17.42 -3.51
C PRO A 204 -21.11 18.64 -3.76
N ASP A 205 -21.07 19.56 -2.81
CA ASP A 205 -20.31 20.83 -2.85
C ASP A 205 -18.89 20.71 -2.31
N LYS A 206 -18.53 19.55 -1.75
CA LYS A 206 -17.19 19.27 -1.20
C LYS A 206 -16.47 18.21 -2.03
N LYS A 207 -15.14 18.28 -2.01
CA LYS A 207 -14.32 17.26 -2.68
C LYS A 207 -14.48 15.93 -1.96
N ASN A 208 -14.80 14.90 -2.71
CA ASN A 208 -15.03 13.56 -2.17
C ASN A 208 -13.71 12.83 -1.90
N ILE A 209 -13.64 12.16 -0.75
CA ILE A 209 -12.65 11.10 -0.50
C ILE A 209 -13.37 9.77 -0.75
N GLN A 210 -12.91 9.05 -1.77
CA GLN A 210 -13.50 7.76 -2.12
C GLN A 210 -12.78 6.64 -1.37
N PHE A 211 -13.43 6.06 -0.37
CA PHE A 211 -12.94 4.85 0.29
C PHE A 211 -13.28 3.62 -0.53
N LEU A 212 -12.25 2.84 -0.81
CA LEU A 212 -12.38 1.60 -1.55
C LEU A 212 -12.32 0.40 -0.60
N PRO A 213 -12.93 -0.74 -0.98
CA PRO A 213 -12.89 -1.95 -0.15
C PRO A 213 -11.47 -2.51 -0.04
N ALA A 214 -11.17 -3.21 1.05
CA ALA A 214 -9.86 -3.81 1.31
C ALA A 214 -9.40 -4.77 0.20
N THR A 215 -10.31 -5.36 -0.55
CA THR A 215 -9.99 -6.18 -1.71
C THR A 215 -9.25 -5.42 -2.82
N CYS A 216 -9.37 -4.09 -2.87
CA CYS A 216 -8.62 -3.24 -3.80
C CYS A 216 -7.16 -3.00 -3.36
N ASN A 217 -6.82 -3.27 -2.10
CA ASN A 217 -5.45 -3.21 -1.57
C ASN A 217 -5.35 -4.14 -0.36
N TRP A 218 -5.17 -5.44 -0.61
CA TRP A 218 -5.17 -6.45 0.45
C TRP A 218 -3.83 -6.48 1.17
N LEU A 219 -3.85 -6.09 2.44
CA LEU A 219 -2.66 -6.02 3.29
C LEU A 219 -2.34 -7.38 3.90
N CYS A 220 -1.36 -8.08 3.34
CA CYS A 220 -1.02 -9.44 3.76
C CYS A 220 -0.49 -9.52 5.20
N HIS A 221 0.05 -8.44 5.76
CA HIS A 221 0.47 -8.41 7.17
C HIS A 221 -0.72 -8.37 8.14
N GLN A 222 -1.87 -7.86 7.69
CA GLN A 222 -3.09 -7.81 8.48
C GLN A 222 -3.85 -9.15 8.44
N SER A 223 -3.88 -9.79 7.27
CA SER A 223 -4.48 -11.10 7.08
C SER A 223 -3.93 -11.76 5.82
N LEU A 224 -3.53 -13.02 5.94
CA LEU A 224 -3.21 -13.82 4.77
C LEU A 224 -4.49 -14.09 3.94
N PRO A 225 -4.40 -14.04 2.61
CA PRO A 225 -5.51 -14.43 1.77
C PRO A 225 -5.73 -15.95 1.79
N LEU A 226 -6.86 -16.43 1.32
CA LEU A 226 -7.01 -17.82 0.89
C LEU A 226 -6.66 -17.97 -0.60
N PHE A 227 -6.31 -19.19 -1.00
CA PHE A 227 -6.14 -19.53 -2.40
C PHE A 227 -7.31 -20.40 -2.89
N ASP A 228 -7.99 -19.94 -3.92
CA ASP A 228 -9.02 -20.71 -4.59
C ASP A 228 -8.39 -21.54 -5.74
N LYS A 229 -8.34 -22.85 -5.54
CA LYS A 229 -7.76 -23.79 -6.51
C LYS A 229 -8.55 -23.83 -7.85
N ALA A 230 -9.86 -23.58 -7.80
CA ALA A 230 -10.71 -23.63 -8.98
C ALA A 230 -10.46 -22.45 -9.93
N THR A 231 -10.36 -21.25 -9.37
CA THR A 231 -10.11 -20.03 -10.15
C THR A 231 -8.62 -19.67 -10.24
N LYS A 232 -7.76 -20.34 -9.44
CA LYS A 232 -6.33 -20.04 -9.29
C LYS A 232 -6.07 -18.60 -8.85
N ARG A 233 -6.91 -18.08 -7.95
CA ARG A 233 -6.83 -16.69 -7.45
C ARG A 233 -6.73 -16.64 -5.96
N PHE A 234 -6.12 -15.60 -5.45
CA PHE A 234 -6.22 -15.23 -4.05
C PHE A 234 -7.56 -14.55 -3.80
N VAL A 235 -8.19 -14.93 -2.70
CA VAL A 235 -9.52 -14.47 -2.30
C VAL A 235 -9.55 -14.08 -0.83
N GLU A 236 -10.53 -13.29 -0.42
CA GLU A 236 -10.73 -12.99 1.00
C GLU A 236 -11.05 -14.26 1.82
N PRO A 237 -10.65 -14.32 3.09
CA PRO A 237 -10.84 -15.52 3.94
C PRO A 237 -12.28 -15.87 4.24
N PHE A 238 -13.23 -14.94 4.12
CA PHE A 238 -14.63 -15.15 4.46
C PHE A 238 -15.51 -15.33 3.20
N GLN A 239 -16.57 -16.11 3.37
CA GLN A 239 -17.62 -16.22 2.35
C GLN A 239 -18.17 -14.83 1.98
N PRO A 240 -18.37 -14.52 0.69
CA PRO A 240 -18.35 -15.44 -0.47
C PRO A 240 -16.98 -15.63 -1.13
N HIS A 241 -15.85 -15.38 -0.45
CA HIS A 241 -14.49 -15.49 -0.98
C HIS A 241 -14.27 -14.59 -2.21
N GLN A 242 -14.51 -13.29 -2.05
CA GLN A 242 -14.32 -12.33 -3.13
C GLN A 242 -12.87 -12.33 -3.61
N PRO A 243 -12.62 -12.36 -4.94
CA PRO A 243 -11.28 -12.23 -5.48
C PRO A 243 -10.63 -10.91 -5.05
N LEU A 244 -9.35 -10.98 -4.71
CA LEU A 244 -8.58 -9.78 -4.38
C LEU A 244 -8.14 -9.08 -5.65
N GLY A 245 -8.21 -7.76 -5.67
CA GLY A 245 -7.77 -6.95 -6.80
C GLY A 245 -6.28 -6.69 -6.78
N VAL A 246 -5.76 -6.21 -5.66
CA VAL A 246 -4.33 -5.97 -5.41
C VAL A 246 -3.89 -6.77 -4.19
N ILE A 247 -2.79 -7.50 -4.34
CA ILE A 247 -2.10 -8.21 -3.26
C ILE A 247 -0.93 -7.35 -2.82
N HIS A 248 -0.95 -6.87 -1.58
CA HIS A 248 0.08 -6.01 -1.03
C HIS A 248 0.86 -6.77 0.05
N ARG A 249 2.10 -7.13 -0.26
CA ARG A 249 3.02 -7.84 0.64
C ARG A 249 3.67 -6.89 1.63
N SER A 250 2.85 -5.99 2.18
CA SER A 250 3.27 -5.00 3.17
C SER A 250 3.89 -5.68 4.41
N SER A 251 4.87 -5.05 5.03
CA SER A 251 5.73 -5.55 6.13
C SER A 251 6.97 -6.30 5.65
N ASP A 252 8.07 -6.08 6.38
CA ASP A 252 9.35 -6.71 6.09
C ASP A 252 9.32 -8.23 6.29
N ASP A 253 8.48 -8.72 7.19
CA ASP A 253 8.31 -10.16 7.42
C ASP A 253 7.86 -10.92 6.17
N PHE A 254 7.13 -10.28 5.26
CA PHE A 254 6.70 -10.88 4.00
C PHE A 254 7.67 -10.65 2.84
N LYS A 255 8.51 -9.61 2.91
CA LYS A 255 9.50 -9.32 1.88
C LYS A 255 10.60 -10.37 1.85
N ASP A 256 11.02 -10.85 3.02
CA ASP A 256 12.12 -11.80 3.20
C ASP A 256 11.68 -13.26 3.19
N LYS A 257 10.40 -13.56 3.43
CA LYS A 257 9.88 -14.93 3.36
C LYS A 257 9.89 -15.44 1.94
N LYS A 258 10.63 -16.51 1.71
CA LYS A 258 10.65 -17.18 0.41
C LYS A 258 9.31 -17.87 0.11
N GLU A 259 8.73 -18.54 1.12
CA GLU A 259 7.50 -19.30 1.00
C GLU A 259 6.74 -19.30 2.34
N ALA A 260 5.42 -19.34 2.28
CA ALA A 260 4.54 -19.50 3.42
C ALA A 260 3.36 -20.43 3.08
N PRO A 261 2.85 -21.22 4.02
CA PRO A 261 1.61 -21.95 3.82
C PRO A 261 0.43 -20.98 3.74
N ILE A 262 -0.36 -21.12 2.69
CA ILE A 262 -1.59 -20.37 2.47
C ILE A 262 -2.73 -21.38 2.43
N TYR A 263 -3.76 -21.16 3.24
CA TYR A 263 -4.93 -22.02 3.22
C TYR A 263 -5.75 -21.83 1.93
N THR A 264 -6.42 -22.89 1.54
CA THR A 264 -7.29 -22.89 0.36
C THR A 264 -8.76 -22.82 0.76
N THR A 265 -9.63 -22.46 -0.16
CA THR A 265 -11.07 -22.35 0.10
C THR A 265 -11.74 -23.68 0.41
N ASP A 266 -11.11 -24.80 0.07
CA ASP A 266 -11.56 -26.17 0.37
C ASP A 266 -10.94 -26.77 1.65
N GLY A 267 -10.17 -25.97 2.41
CA GLY A 267 -9.62 -26.38 3.71
C GLY A 267 -8.23 -27.01 3.65
N ASP A 268 -7.65 -27.14 2.47
CA ASP A 268 -6.26 -27.57 2.29
C ASP A 268 -5.29 -26.39 2.46
N SER A 269 -4.01 -26.62 2.21
CA SER A 269 -2.99 -25.58 2.15
C SER A 269 -2.08 -25.73 0.93
N VAL A 270 -1.54 -24.61 0.46
CA VAL A 270 -0.54 -24.52 -0.60
C VAL A 270 0.65 -23.71 -0.09
N VAL A 271 1.84 -24.04 -0.51
CA VAL A 271 3.04 -23.24 -0.18
C VAL A 271 3.32 -22.26 -1.30
N CYS A 272 3.34 -20.98 -1.00
CA CYS A 272 3.66 -19.94 -1.98
C CYS A 272 4.33 -18.73 -1.32
N ASN A 273 4.90 -17.84 -2.14
CA ASN A 273 5.59 -16.65 -1.68
C ASN A 273 4.77 -15.35 -1.87
N LEU A 274 3.52 -15.46 -2.29
CA LEU A 274 2.64 -14.32 -2.61
C LEU A 274 3.19 -13.34 -3.65
N LYS A 275 4.22 -13.70 -4.41
CA LYS A 275 4.77 -12.88 -5.49
C LYS A 275 4.03 -13.14 -6.79
N TYR A 276 4.00 -12.14 -7.64
CA TYR A 276 3.44 -12.28 -8.98
C TYR A 276 4.24 -13.27 -9.81
N LYS A 277 3.57 -14.26 -10.41
CA LYS A 277 4.14 -15.35 -11.24
C LYS A 277 5.19 -16.24 -10.57
N GLU A 278 5.44 -16.09 -9.28
CA GLU A 278 6.26 -17.02 -8.52
C GLU A 278 5.37 -17.80 -7.54
N GLY A 279 5.49 -19.11 -7.46
CA GLY A 279 4.74 -19.95 -6.53
C GLY A 279 3.46 -20.54 -7.12
N VAL A 280 2.30 -20.14 -6.69
CA VAL A 280 1.01 -20.80 -6.99
C VAL A 280 0.67 -20.88 -8.49
N TYR A 281 1.26 -20.04 -9.31
CA TYR A 281 1.09 -20.10 -10.78
C TYR A 281 1.96 -21.18 -11.43
N ASP A 282 2.97 -21.70 -10.74
CA ASP A 282 3.67 -22.91 -11.14
C ASP A 282 2.90 -24.11 -10.58
N THR A 283 2.34 -24.94 -11.45
CA THR A 283 1.41 -26.03 -11.13
C THR A 283 2.04 -27.19 -10.33
N THR A 284 3.27 -27.06 -9.88
CA THR A 284 3.95 -27.98 -8.98
C THR A 284 3.78 -27.61 -7.50
N VAL A 285 2.56 -27.29 -7.08
CA VAL A 285 2.27 -27.03 -5.66
C VAL A 285 2.46 -28.32 -4.88
N LYS A 286 3.49 -28.36 -4.04
CA LYS A 286 3.66 -29.43 -3.05
C LYS A 286 2.60 -29.22 -1.95
N SER A 287 1.80 -30.24 -1.69
CA SER A 287 0.97 -30.26 -0.49
C SER A 287 1.88 -30.11 0.73
N ALA A 288 1.64 -29.11 1.55
CA ALA A 288 2.34 -28.96 2.82
C ALA A 288 1.71 -29.94 3.82
N GLU A 289 2.55 -30.68 4.56
CA GLU A 289 2.06 -31.31 5.77
C GLU A 289 1.62 -30.21 6.76
N PRO A 290 0.49 -30.39 7.46
CA PRO A 290 -0.01 -29.37 8.38
C PRO A 290 1.00 -29.16 9.50
N GLU A 291 1.75 -28.06 9.48
CA GLU A 291 2.47 -27.60 10.66
C GLU A 291 1.45 -27.34 11.77
N LYS A 292 1.72 -27.88 12.97
CA LYS A 292 0.82 -27.71 14.10
C LYS A 292 0.64 -26.22 14.40
N LEU A 293 -0.60 -25.80 14.56
CA LEU A 293 -1.00 -24.41 14.91
C LEU A 293 -0.22 -23.85 16.13
N SER A 294 0.34 -24.73 16.99
CA SER A 294 1.17 -24.39 18.13
C SER A 294 2.48 -23.65 17.77
N ASP A 295 3.00 -23.82 16.56
CA ASP A 295 4.27 -23.25 16.17
C ASP A 295 4.15 -21.79 15.69
N TRP A 296 2.93 -21.33 15.45
CA TRP A 296 2.63 -19.95 15.05
C TRP A 296 2.42 -19.01 16.24
N GLN A 297 1.99 -19.53 17.39
CA GLN A 297 1.71 -18.72 18.59
C GLN A 297 2.98 -18.22 19.32
N GLY A 298 4.17 -18.70 18.92
CA GLY A 298 5.44 -18.41 19.60
C GLY A 298 6.32 -17.33 18.95
N ARG A 299 5.96 -16.75 17.83
CA ARG A 299 6.84 -15.84 17.08
C ARG A 299 6.45 -14.36 17.12
N GLY A 300 5.44 -13.99 17.89
CA GLY A 300 5.07 -12.61 18.16
C GLY A 300 5.91 -12.03 19.30
N GLY A 301 7.11 -11.61 19.07
CA GLY A 301 7.93 -11.02 20.12
C GLY A 301 9.34 -10.62 19.68
N LYS A 302 9.46 -9.76 18.70
CA LYS A 302 10.67 -8.95 18.57
C LYS A 302 10.32 -7.51 18.91
N LYS A 303 10.90 -7.03 20.01
CA LYS A 303 10.89 -5.63 20.40
C LYS A 303 11.49 -4.79 19.27
N TYR A 304 10.73 -3.83 18.79
CA TYR A 304 11.21 -2.74 17.95
C TYR A 304 11.86 -1.65 18.80
#